data_1a6e410976feb877517eee175dfd94dd
#
_entry.id   1a6e410976feb877517eee175dfd94dd
#
_cell.length_a   1.000
_cell.length_b   1.000
_cell.length_c   1.000
_cell.angle_alpha   90.00
_cell.angle_beta   90.00
_cell.angle_gamma   90.00
#
_symmetry.space_group_name_H-M   'P 1'
#
loop_
_entity.id
_entity.type
_entity.pdbx_description
1 polymer ?
#
loop_
_entity_poly.entity_id
_entity_poly.type
_entity_poly.pdbx_seq_one_letter_code
_entity_poly.pdbx_strand_id
1 'polypeptide(L)'
;MQSKMSVMTVLPKGKHTATIIFSHGLGDSAAGWYPFAQALAPRFKHVKWVLPTAPIQPVTLNGGMPMNSWFDIRTLTPTNSSQEDERGLLASVRTISDLVAAEVDAGIPANRIVVGGFSQGAVVSLAVGATLERKLAGLISLSGFLILADKIKSMQVDHAPSYPVFWGHGTGDPVVRYQWGEMSVQKLREVGWKNIQFESYPGMQHTLGAKEQQDVEAWLKKILPGEQ
;
A
#
# COMPACT_ATOMS: atom_id res chain seq x y z
N MET A 1 -27.81 -0.03 -0.87
CA MET A 1 -27.00 -0.38 0.32
C MET A 1 -25.59 -0.66 -0.16
N GLN A 2 -24.60 0.16 0.20
CA GLN A 2 -23.19 -0.21 -0.03
C GLN A 2 -22.89 -1.44 0.84
N SER A 3 -22.45 -2.53 0.21
CA SER A 3 -22.03 -3.71 0.96
C SER A 3 -20.87 -3.31 1.88
N LYS A 4 -20.98 -3.65 3.16
CA LYS A 4 -19.93 -3.38 4.14
C LYS A 4 -18.64 -4.07 3.65
N MET A 5 -17.55 -3.31 3.52
CA MET A 5 -16.25 -3.83 3.10
C MET A 5 -15.82 -4.99 4.01
N SER A 6 -15.40 -6.10 3.42
CA SER A 6 -14.85 -7.23 4.17
C SER A 6 -13.43 -6.90 4.63
N VAL A 7 -13.14 -7.16 5.91
CA VAL A 7 -11.83 -6.93 6.52
C VAL A 7 -11.43 -8.17 7.31
N MET A 8 -10.25 -8.70 7.05
CA MET A 8 -9.61 -9.71 7.91
C MET A 8 -8.61 -9.04 8.83
N THR A 9 -8.40 -9.61 10.02
CA THR A 9 -7.44 -9.07 10.98
C THR A 9 -6.58 -10.17 11.57
N VAL A 10 -5.30 -9.87 11.82
CA VAL A 10 -4.45 -10.65 12.71
C VAL A 10 -4.25 -9.80 13.96
N LEU A 11 -4.79 -10.30 15.08
CA LEU A 11 -4.74 -9.59 16.35
C LEU A 11 -3.33 -9.65 16.97
N PRO A 12 -2.90 -8.60 17.66
CA PRO A 12 -1.64 -8.60 18.39
C PRO A 12 -1.68 -9.65 19.52
N LYS A 13 -0.54 -10.27 19.80
CA LYS A 13 -0.40 -11.21 20.93
C LYS A 13 -0.04 -10.52 22.25
N GLY A 14 0.33 -9.24 22.21
CA GLY A 14 0.63 -8.37 23.34
C GLY A 14 -0.28 -7.14 23.35
N LYS A 15 0.10 -6.12 24.10
CA LYS A 15 -0.60 -4.83 24.12
C LYS A 15 -0.61 -4.24 22.71
N HIS A 16 -1.78 -3.89 22.21
CA HIS A 16 -1.93 -3.26 20.89
C HIS A 16 -1.41 -1.82 20.94
N THR A 17 -0.31 -1.52 20.26
CA THR A 17 0.31 -0.19 20.22
C THR A 17 0.69 0.28 18.82
N ALA A 18 0.45 -0.55 17.80
CA ALA A 18 0.68 -0.19 16.40
C ALA A 18 -0.21 -1.00 15.48
N THR A 19 -0.47 -0.48 14.28
CA THR A 19 -1.31 -1.15 13.26
C THR A 19 -0.63 -1.12 11.90
N ILE A 20 -0.78 -2.20 11.14
CA ILE A 20 -0.45 -2.25 9.72
C ILE A 20 -1.73 -2.50 8.94
N ILE A 21 -2.07 -1.58 8.03
CA ILE A 21 -3.18 -1.73 7.09
C ILE A 21 -2.56 -2.11 5.75
N PHE A 22 -2.88 -3.31 5.23
CA PHE A 22 -2.23 -3.82 4.01
C PHE A 22 -3.26 -4.22 2.95
N SER A 23 -3.19 -3.57 1.80
CA SER A 23 -4.12 -3.69 0.67
C SER A 23 -3.59 -4.67 -0.38
N HIS A 24 -4.44 -5.59 -0.84
CA HIS A 24 -4.12 -6.59 -1.86
C HIS A 24 -4.05 -6.01 -3.28
N GLY A 25 -3.52 -6.77 -4.23
CA GLY A 25 -3.52 -6.45 -5.66
C GLY A 25 -4.87 -6.71 -6.35
N LEU A 26 -4.98 -6.30 -7.62
CA LEU A 26 -6.17 -6.51 -8.45
C LEU A 26 -6.59 -7.97 -8.49
N GLY A 27 -7.88 -8.25 -8.30
CA GLY A 27 -8.48 -9.58 -8.38
C GLY A 27 -8.28 -10.46 -7.14
N ASP A 28 -7.42 -10.05 -6.20
CA ASP A 28 -7.14 -10.77 -4.96
C ASP A 28 -8.10 -10.33 -3.82
N SER A 29 -7.76 -10.64 -2.59
CA SER A 29 -8.56 -10.34 -1.39
C SER A 29 -7.68 -10.29 -0.13
N ALA A 30 -8.29 -9.94 0.99
CA ALA A 30 -7.67 -10.04 2.31
C ALA A 30 -7.12 -11.45 2.60
N ALA A 31 -7.81 -12.50 2.12
CA ALA A 31 -7.40 -13.89 2.34
C ALA A 31 -6.07 -14.23 1.67
N GLY A 32 -5.76 -13.66 0.49
CA GLY A 32 -4.49 -13.88 -0.20
C GLY A 32 -3.29 -13.32 0.57
N TRP A 33 -3.48 -12.25 1.35
CA TRP A 33 -2.42 -11.60 2.14
C TRP A 33 -2.43 -11.97 3.62
N TYR A 34 -3.42 -12.74 4.06
CA TYR A 34 -3.50 -13.21 5.43
C TYR A 34 -2.29 -14.07 5.84
N PRO A 35 -1.76 -15.02 5.00
CA PRO A 35 -0.54 -15.75 5.32
C PRO A 35 0.69 -14.87 5.52
N PHE A 36 0.85 -13.80 4.75
CA PHE A 36 1.94 -12.83 4.93
C PHE A 36 1.86 -12.16 6.30
N ALA A 37 0.69 -11.65 6.67
CA ALA A 37 0.47 -11.05 7.98
C ALA A 37 0.70 -12.06 9.12
N GLN A 38 0.22 -13.30 8.99
CA GLN A 38 0.43 -14.37 9.97
C GLN A 38 1.91 -14.74 10.14
N ALA A 39 2.69 -14.74 9.06
CA ALA A 39 4.12 -15.05 9.11
C ALA A 39 4.92 -13.99 9.88
N LEU A 40 4.52 -12.72 9.78
CA LEU A 40 5.20 -11.60 10.46
C LEU A 40 4.68 -11.34 11.89
N ALA A 41 3.41 -11.60 12.17
CA ALA A 41 2.77 -11.31 13.45
C ALA A 41 3.53 -11.83 14.70
N PRO A 42 4.16 -13.02 14.71
CA PRO A 42 4.93 -13.48 15.88
C PRO A 42 6.11 -12.58 16.26
N ARG A 43 6.66 -11.85 15.27
CA ARG A 43 7.80 -10.93 15.46
C ARG A 43 7.37 -9.54 15.90
N PHE A 44 6.09 -9.21 15.74
CA PHE A 44 5.47 -7.91 16.03
C PHE A 44 4.26 -8.11 16.97
N LYS A 45 4.52 -8.61 18.19
CA LYS A 45 3.47 -8.98 19.15
C LYS A 45 2.53 -7.83 19.54
N HIS A 46 2.94 -6.58 19.34
CA HIS A 46 2.20 -5.36 19.63
C HIS A 46 1.44 -4.80 18.41
N VAL A 47 1.60 -5.41 17.23
CA VAL A 47 1.03 -4.92 15.97
C VAL A 47 -0.22 -5.70 15.60
N LYS A 48 -1.30 -4.98 15.34
CA LYS A 48 -2.50 -5.47 14.66
C LYS A 48 -2.33 -5.36 13.15
N TRP A 49 -2.71 -6.39 12.42
CA TRP A 49 -2.82 -6.34 10.96
C TRP A 49 -4.28 -6.19 10.56
N VAL A 50 -4.55 -5.28 9.65
CA VAL A 50 -5.86 -4.99 9.06
C VAL A 50 -5.75 -5.19 7.56
N LEU A 51 -6.48 -6.17 7.03
CA LEU A 51 -6.44 -6.59 5.64
C LEU A 51 -7.81 -6.35 5.02
N PRO A 52 -8.04 -5.21 4.37
CA PRO A 52 -9.30 -4.95 3.69
C PRO A 52 -9.38 -5.68 2.36
N THR A 53 -10.61 -6.05 1.93
CA THR A 53 -10.90 -6.54 0.58
C THR A 53 -11.58 -5.44 -0.22
N ALA A 54 -11.04 -5.13 -1.38
CA ALA A 54 -11.60 -4.15 -2.31
C ALA A 54 -13.01 -4.55 -2.79
N PRO A 55 -13.86 -3.59 -3.14
CA PRO A 55 -15.16 -3.90 -3.71
C PRO A 55 -15.04 -4.63 -5.05
N ILE A 56 -16.06 -5.42 -5.39
CA ILE A 56 -16.18 -6.01 -6.74
C ILE A 56 -16.70 -4.92 -7.68
N GLN A 57 -15.94 -4.67 -8.76
CA GLN A 57 -16.31 -3.72 -9.80
C GLN A 57 -15.75 -4.14 -11.16
N PRO A 58 -16.35 -3.68 -12.27
CA PRO A 58 -15.84 -3.93 -13.61
C PRO A 58 -14.42 -3.37 -13.77
N VAL A 59 -13.53 -4.12 -14.44
CA VAL A 59 -12.16 -3.70 -14.74
C VAL A 59 -11.96 -3.65 -16.25
N THR A 60 -11.72 -2.46 -16.78
CA THR A 60 -11.62 -2.20 -18.23
C THR A 60 -10.51 -3.02 -18.87
N LEU A 61 -9.33 -3.12 -18.25
CA LEU A 61 -8.20 -3.94 -18.73
C LEU A 61 -8.58 -5.41 -18.98
N ASN A 62 -9.52 -5.93 -18.20
CA ASN A 62 -10.01 -7.31 -18.30
C ASN A 62 -11.37 -7.41 -19.03
N GLY A 63 -11.62 -6.53 -19.99
CA GLY A 63 -12.85 -6.54 -20.79
C GLY A 63 -14.12 -6.22 -19.98
N GLY A 64 -14.02 -5.50 -18.89
CA GLY A 64 -15.15 -5.16 -18.01
C GLY A 64 -15.54 -6.29 -17.04
N MET A 65 -14.74 -7.34 -16.90
CA MET A 65 -15.01 -8.44 -15.99
C MET A 65 -15.03 -7.94 -14.54
N PRO A 66 -16.09 -8.25 -13.75
CA PRO A 66 -16.15 -7.87 -12.35
C PRO A 66 -15.14 -8.64 -11.51
N MET A 67 -14.34 -7.93 -10.70
CA MET A 67 -13.41 -8.52 -9.74
C MET A 67 -13.12 -7.53 -8.60
N ASN A 68 -12.50 -8.02 -7.53
CA ASN A 68 -12.04 -7.16 -6.45
C ASN A 68 -11.03 -6.15 -7.01
N SER A 69 -11.34 -4.88 -6.93
CA SER A 69 -10.51 -3.81 -7.49
C SER A 69 -10.63 -2.53 -6.69
N TRP A 70 -9.51 -1.88 -6.43
CA TRP A 70 -9.48 -0.60 -5.72
C TRP A 70 -9.90 0.56 -6.62
N PHE A 71 -9.56 0.49 -7.90
CA PHE A 71 -9.93 1.46 -8.94
C PHE A 71 -9.88 0.78 -10.31
N ASP A 72 -10.49 1.39 -11.33
CA ASP A 72 -10.44 0.83 -12.69
C ASP A 72 -9.05 0.98 -13.30
N ILE A 73 -8.52 -0.12 -13.85
CA ILE A 73 -7.29 -0.13 -14.65
C ILE A 73 -7.68 -0.27 -16.12
N ARG A 74 -7.35 0.71 -16.93
CA ARG A 74 -7.60 0.70 -18.38
C ARG A 74 -6.43 0.13 -19.17
N THR A 75 -5.21 0.40 -18.70
CA THR A 75 -3.96 -0.10 -19.26
C THR A 75 -2.91 -0.23 -18.17
N LEU A 76 -1.96 -1.15 -18.34
CA LEU A 76 -0.79 -1.27 -17.46
C LEU A 76 0.33 -0.34 -17.91
N THR A 77 0.35 0.10 -19.17
CA THR A 77 1.36 1.06 -19.64
C THR A 77 1.13 2.41 -18.96
N PRO A 78 2.18 3.03 -18.41
CA PRO A 78 2.06 4.37 -17.84
C PRO A 78 1.43 5.35 -18.83
N THR A 79 0.43 6.06 -18.36
CA THR A 79 -0.32 7.04 -19.15
C THR A 79 -0.30 8.40 -18.46
N ASN A 80 -0.87 9.42 -19.08
CA ASN A 80 -1.14 10.68 -18.40
C ASN A 80 -2.39 10.54 -17.50
N SER A 81 -2.51 11.39 -16.49
CA SER A 81 -3.59 11.33 -15.50
C SER A 81 -4.99 11.45 -16.09
N SER A 82 -5.16 11.98 -17.31
CA SER A 82 -6.49 12.07 -17.93
C SER A 82 -7.07 10.71 -18.34
N GLN A 83 -6.24 9.69 -18.43
CA GLN A 83 -6.64 8.32 -18.78
C GLN A 83 -6.74 7.39 -17.58
N GLU A 84 -6.37 7.86 -16.38
CA GLU A 84 -6.38 7.11 -15.14
C GLU A 84 -7.68 7.33 -14.36
N ASP A 85 -8.07 6.33 -13.55
CA ASP A 85 -9.29 6.41 -12.75
C ASP A 85 -9.03 7.17 -11.44
N GLU A 86 -8.86 8.48 -11.52
CA GLU A 86 -8.69 9.36 -10.36
C GLU A 86 -9.85 9.23 -9.35
N ARG A 87 -11.08 9.14 -9.85
CA ARG A 87 -12.27 9.05 -8.98
C ARG A 87 -12.27 7.75 -8.17
N GLY A 88 -12.00 6.62 -8.81
CA GLY A 88 -11.92 5.32 -8.14
C GLY A 88 -10.76 5.26 -7.16
N LEU A 89 -9.58 5.79 -7.55
CA LEU A 89 -8.44 5.89 -6.64
C LEU A 89 -8.79 6.70 -5.38
N LEU A 90 -9.35 7.90 -5.54
CA LEU A 90 -9.71 8.75 -4.40
C LEU A 90 -10.83 8.16 -3.53
N ALA A 91 -11.72 7.35 -4.10
CA ALA A 91 -12.71 6.58 -3.32
C ALA A 91 -12.02 5.52 -2.45
N SER A 92 -11.03 4.81 -3.01
CA SER A 92 -10.24 3.82 -2.27
C SER A 92 -9.33 4.46 -1.22
N VAL A 93 -8.75 5.62 -1.53
CA VAL A 93 -8.01 6.44 -0.54
C VAL A 93 -8.89 6.76 0.66
N ARG A 94 -10.12 7.23 0.44
CA ARG A 94 -11.07 7.49 1.55
C ARG A 94 -11.33 6.23 2.36
N THR A 95 -11.59 5.11 1.70
CA THR A 95 -11.84 3.83 2.36
C THR A 95 -10.69 3.40 3.28
N ILE A 96 -9.44 3.51 2.83
CA ILE A 96 -8.27 3.19 3.66
C ILE A 96 -8.04 4.24 4.74
N SER A 97 -8.30 5.51 4.45
CA SER A 97 -8.23 6.60 5.45
C SER A 97 -9.24 6.41 6.58
N ASP A 98 -10.44 5.90 6.28
CA ASP A 98 -11.45 5.56 7.29
C ASP A 98 -10.97 4.43 8.21
N LEU A 99 -10.24 3.44 7.68
CA LEU A 99 -9.60 2.40 8.51
C LEU A 99 -8.50 2.99 9.41
N VAL A 100 -7.70 3.93 8.89
CA VAL A 100 -6.72 4.66 9.72
C VAL A 100 -7.44 5.44 10.83
N ALA A 101 -8.52 6.14 10.50
CA ALA A 101 -9.30 6.90 11.47
C ALA A 101 -9.88 5.98 12.56
N ALA A 102 -10.43 4.83 12.19
CA ALA A 102 -10.95 3.85 13.14
C ALA A 102 -9.87 3.33 14.13
N GLU A 103 -8.65 3.10 13.67
CA GLU A 103 -7.54 2.71 14.53
C GLU A 103 -7.12 3.86 15.47
N VAL A 104 -7.12 5.10 14.97
CA VAL A 104 -6.83 6.28 15.79
C VAL A 104 -7.90 6.49 16.86
N ASP A 105 -9.17 6.34 16.50
CA ASP A 105 -10.30 6.44 17.43
C ASP A 105 -10.27 5.32 18.49
N ALA A 106 -9.69 4.16 18.14
CA ALA A 106 -9.41 3.07 19.08
C ALA A 106 -8.17 3.30 19.96
N GLY A 107 -7.50 4.45 19.84
CA GLY A 107 -6.37 4.86 20.69
C GLY A 107 -4.98 4.59 20.12
N ILE A 108 -4.85 4.18 18.85
CA ILE A 108 -3.54 3.99 18.22
C ILE A 108 -3.12 5.30 17.55
N PRO A 109 -2.00 5.93 17.97
CA PRO A 109 -1.54 7.16 17.33
C PRO A 109 -1.26 6.96 15.84
N ALA A 110 -1.61 7.93 14.98
CA ALA A 110 -1.40 7.81 13.53
C ALA A 110 0.06 7.50 13.17
N ASN A 111 1.03 8.07 13.88
CA ASN A 111 2.46 7.81 13.71
C ASN A 111 2.91 6.41 14.21
N ARG A 112 1.97 5.56 14.62
CA ARG A 112 2.12 4.14 14.90
C ARG A 112 1.36 3.27 13.89
N ILE A 113 0.87 3.86 12.80
CA ILE A 113 0.15 3.15 11.74
C ILE A 113 1.00 3.17 10.46
N VAL A 114 1.24 1.99 9.89
CA VAL A 114 1.82 1.81 8.56
C VAL A 114 0.70 1.46 7.59
N VAL A 115 0.68 2.11 6.44
CA VAL A 115 -0.20 1.74 5.33
C VAL A 115 0.66 1.13 4.22
N GLY A 116 0.25 -0.02 3.72
CA GLY A 116 1.00 -0.73 2.69
C GLY A 116 0.11 -1.51 1.75
N GLY A 117 0.73 -2.04 0.71
CA GLY A 117 0.02 -2.89 -0.24
C GLY A 117 0.91 -3.47 -1.31
N PHE A 118 0.30 -4.33 -2.11
CA PHE A 118 0.90 -4.98 -3.26
C PHE A 118 0.21 -4.53 -4.55
N SER A 119 0.98 -4.27 -5.60
CA SER A 119 0.46 -3.93 -6.93
C SER A 119 -0.55 -2.77 -6.87
N GLN A 120 -1.82 -2.98 -7.25
CA GLN A 120 -2.88 -1.98 -7.13
C GLN A 120 -3.05 -1.45 -5.69
N GLY A 121 -2.91 -2.32 -4.68
CA GLY A 121 -2.95 -1.91 -3.27
C GLY A 121 -1.77 -1.02 -2.86
N ALA A 122 -0.60 -1.20 -3.48
CA ALA A 122 0.55 -0.33 -3.28
C ALA A 122 0.29 1.09 -3.82
N VAL A 123 -0.37 1.19 -4.99
CA VAL A 123 -0.80 2.48 -5.56
C VAL A 123 -1.71 3.23 -4.59
N VAL A 124 -2.72 2.54 -4.03
CA VAL A 124 -3.62 3.14 -3.03
C VAL A 124 -2.84 3.61 -1.80
N SER A 125 -1.90 2.79 -1.32
CA SER A 125 -1.09 3.12 -0.13
C SER A 125 -0.23 4.37 -0.34
N LEU A 126 0.37 4.53 -1.52
CA LEU A 126 1.12 5.74 -1.90
C LEU A 126 0.20 6.97 -1.98
N ALA A 127 -0.99 6.81 -2.55
CA ALA A 127 -1.97 7.89 -2.64
C ALA A 127 -2.52 8.29 -1.27
N VAL A 128 -2.75 7.34 -0.35
CA VAL A 128 -3.08 7.63 1.06
C VAL A 128 -1.95 8.43 1.71
N GLY A 129 -0.70 7.98 1.57
CA GLY A 129 0.45 8.72 2.11
C GLY A 129 0.57 10.13 1.55
N ALA A 130 0.26 10.33 0.27
CA ALA A 130 0.31 11.64 -0.35
C ALA A 130 -0.78 12.60 0.17
N THR A 131 -1.97 12.09 0.51
CA THR A 131 -3.16 12.94 0.72
C THR A 131 -3.70 12.97 2.14
N LEU A 132 -3.26 12.04 3.02
CA LEU A 132 -3.77 11.94 4.38
C LEU A 132 -3.18 13.04 5.27
N GLU A 133 -4.02 13.85 5.91
CA GLU A 133 -3.61 14.92 6.83
C GLU A 133 -2.93 14.41 8.11
N ARG A 134 -3.16 13.15 8.49
CA ARG A 134 -2.56 12.54 9.68
C ARG A 134 -1.22 11.92 9.31
N LYS A 135 -0.15 12.29 10.02
CA LYS A 135 1.19 11.73 9.77
C LYS A 135 1.27 10.28 10.23
N LEU A 136 1.43 9.37 9.26
CA LEU A 136 1.61 7.93 9.49
C LEU A 136 3.05 7.59 9.96
N ALA A 137 3.27 6.35 10.42
CA ALA A 137 4.60 5.81 10.70
C ALA A 137 5.43 5.63 9.43
N GLY A 138 4.81 5.19 8.35
CA GLY A 138 5.47 4.95 7.07
C GLY A 138 4.59 4.23 6.07
N LEU A 139 5.13 3.96 4.89
CA LEU A 139 4.43 3.33 3.77
C LEU A 139 5.18 2.10 3.25
N ILE A 140 4.45 1.10 2.78
CA ILE A 140 5.00 -0.07 2.09
C ILE A 140 4.39 -0.16 0.69
N SER A 141 5.24 -0.21 -0.33
CA SER A 141 4.88 -0.41 -1.74
C SER A 141 5.59 -1.65 -2.27
N LEU A 142 4.85 -2.74 -2.47
CA LEU A 142 5.39 -3.96 -3.08
C LEU A 142 4.88 -4.07 -4.51
N SER A 143 5.80 -4.17 -5.48
CA SER A 143 5.50 -4.21 -6.93
C SER A 143 4.51 -3.12 -7.37
N GLY A 144 4.64 -1.92 -6.76
CA GLY A 144 3.76 -0.78 -7.00
C GLY A 144 4.21 0.09 -8.16
N PHE A 145 3.38 1.05 -8.49
CA PHE A 145 3.65 2.12 -9.45
C PHE A 145 2.88 3.38 -9.05
N LEU A 146 3.23 4.50 -9.66
CA LEU A 146 2.56 5.77 -9.39
C LEU A 146 1.58 6.07 -10.51
N ILE A 147 0.31 6.30 -10.18
CA ILE A 147 -0.66 6.94 -11.08
C ILE A 147 -0.87 8.39 -10.65
N LEU A 148 -1.46 9.21 -11.52
CA LEU A 148 -1.60 10.65 -11.32
C LEU A 148 -0.25 11.33 -11.04
N ALA A 149 0.82 10.84 -11.66
CA ALA A 149 2.19 11.27 -11.40
C ALA A 149 2.44 12.76 -11.68
N ASP A 150 1.71 13.35 -12.63
CA ASP A 150 1.72 14.77 -12.96
C ASP A 150 0.95 15.63 -11.93
N LYS A 151 0.04 15.02 -11.17
CA LYS A 151 -0.76 15.68 -10.13
C LYS A 151 -0.21 15.49 -8.71
N ILE A 152 0.71 14.55 -8.50
CA ILE A 152 1.15 14.16 -7.15
C ILE A 152 1.62 15.35 -6.32
N LYS A 153 2.33 16.30 -6.92
CA LYS A 153 2.83 17.50 -6.24
C LYS A 153 1.70 18.41 -5.73
N SER A 154 0.61 18.52 -6.47
CA SER A 154 -0.54 19.35 -6.07
C SER A 154 -1.49 18.63 -5.13
N MET A 155 -1.43 17.30 -5.08
CA MET A 155 -2.26 16.48 -4.20
C MET A 155 -1.63 16.24 -2.84
N GLN A 156 -0.30 16.31 -2.74
CA GLN A 156 0.40 15.92 -1.52
C GLN A 156 0.27 16.96 -0.41
N VAL A 157 0.06 16.47 0.81
CA VAL A 157 0.12 17.28 2.02
C VAL A 157 1.58 17.58 2.40
N ASP A 158 1.81 18.63 3.18
CA ASP A 158 3.16 19.14 3.49
C ASP A 158 4.12 18.13 4.10
N HIS A 159 3.62 17.21 4.92
CA HIS A 159 4.46 16.20 5.57
C HIS A 159 4.67 14.93 4.73
N ALA A 160 3.93 14.74 3.63
CA ALA A 160 4.01 13.52 2.81
C ALA A 160 5.44 13.20 2.33
N PRO A 161 6.26 14.18 1.88
CA PRO A 161 7.64 13.92 1.47
C PRO A 161 8.56 13.40 2.59
N SER A 162 8.15 13.51 3.86
CA SER A 162 8.96 13.07 5.01
C SER A 162 8.75 11.59 5.39
N TYR A 163 7.78 10.91 4.77
CA TYR A 163 7.52 9.51 5.12
C TYR A 163 8.70 8.60 4.81
N PRO A 164 9.04 7.68 5.75
CA PRO A 164 9.81 6.51 5.38
C PRO A 164 8.94 5.61 4.50
N VAL A 165 9.46 5.25 3.33
CA VAL A 165 8.81 4.36 2.38
C VAL A 165 9.70 3.15 2.14
N PHE A 166 9.19 1.95 2.34
CA PHE A 166 9.77 0.73 1.81
C PHE A 166 9.15 0.44 0.44
N TRP A 167 9.99 0.27 -0.58
CA TRP A 167 9.53 -0.09 -1.92
C TRP A 167 10.32 -1.29 -2.42
N GLY A 168 9.65 -2.44 -2.54
CA GLY A 168 10.20 -3.66 -3.11
C GLY A 168 9.70 -3.89 -4.54
N HIS A 169 10.59 -4.33 -5.45
CA HIS A 169 10.20 -4.62 -6.82
C HIS A 169 11.07 -5.71 -7.46
N GLY A 170 10.44 -6.69 -8.11
CA GLY A 170 11.10 -7.74 -8.86
C GLY A 170 11.61 -7.26 -10.21
N THR A 171 12.87 -7.55 -10.56
CA THR A 171 13.42 -7.14 -11.86
C THR A 171 12.87 -7.94 -13.03
N GLY A 172 12.25 -9.10 -12.77
CA GLY A 172 11.58 -9.97 -13.75
C GLY A 172 10.05 -9.82 -13.77
N ASP A 173 9.48 -8.78 -13.14
CA ASP A 173 8.03 -8.56 -13.07
C ASP A 173 7.44 -8.32 -14.48
N PRO A 174 6.59 -9.22 -15.00
CA PRO A 174 5.99 -9.08 -16.32
C PRO A 174 4.69 -8.26 -16.31
N VAL A 175 4.11 -7.99 -15.13
CA VAL A 175 2.81 -7.31 -14.95
C VAL A 175 3.04 -5.82 -14.73
N VAL A 176 3.70 -5.47 -13.62
CA VAL A 176 4.17 -4.11 -13.35
C VAL A 176 5.67 -4.09 -13.62
N ARG A 177 6.06 -3.68 -14.82
CA ARG A 177 7.46 -3.69 -15.21
C ARG A 177 8.33 -2.94 -14.22
N TYR A 178 9.48 -3.49 -13.89
CA TYR A 178 10.43 -2.93 -12.94
C TYR A 178 10.73 -1.44 -13.20
N GLN A 179 10.89 -1.07 -14.48
CA GLN A 179 11.15 0.31 -14.89
C GLN A 179 10.03 1.28 -14.47
N TRP A 180 8.79 0.82 -14.35
CA TRP A 180 7.68 1.67 -13.89
C TRP A 180 7.80 1.97 -12.40
N GLY A 181 8.29 1.01 -11.61
CA GLY A 181 8.64 1.23 -10.21
C GLY A 181 9.77 2.26 -10.07
N GLU A 182 10.86 2.12 -10.86
CA GLU A 182 11.97 3.06 -10.87
C GLU A 182 11.51 4.48 -11.25
N MET A 183 10.75 4.62 -12.33
CA MET A 183 10.20 5.91 -12.78
C MET A 183 9.30 6.54 -11.71
N SER A 184 8.51 5.74 -11.01
CA SER A 184 7.63 6.17 -9.93
C SER A 184 8.43 6.72 -8.75
N VAL A 185 9.47 6.00 -8.33
CA VAL A 185 10.37 6.44 -7.26
C VAL A 185 11.11 7.71 -7.64
N GLN A 186 11.61 7.81 -8.89
CA GLN A 186 12.23 9.02 -9.40
C GLN A 186 11.26 10.20 -9.33
N LYS A 187 10.01 10.00 -9.79
CA LYS A 187 8.98 11.04 -9.75
C LYS A 187 8.67 11.53 -8.34
N LEU A 188 8.55 10.61 -7.38
CA LEU A 188 8.37 10.98 -5.97
C LEU A 188 9.56 11.77 -5.43
N ARG A 189 10.79 11.40 -5.78
CA ARG A 189 12.01 12.14 -5.40
C ARG A 189 12.03 13.56 -5.98
N GLU A 190 11.59 13.73 -7.23
CA GLU A 190 11.47 15.06 -7.88
C GLU A 190 10.50 15.98 -7.14
N VAL A 191 9.44 15.44 -6.52
CA VAL A 191 8.48 16.22 -5.73
C VAL A 191 8.78 16.24 -4.23
N GLY A 192 9.99 15.83 -3.85
CA GLY A 192 10.54 16.04 -2.52
C GLY A 192 10.61 14.83 -1.60
N TRP A 193 10.12 13.65 -2.00
CA TRP A 193 10.18 12.43 -1.18
C TRP A 193 11.61 11.89 -1.13
N LYS A 194 12.28 12.02 0.02
CA LYS A 194 13.71 11.70 0.15
C LYS A 194 13.98 10.38 0.86
N ASN A 195 13.02 9.87 1.63
CA ASN A 195 13.21 8.72 2.50
C ASN A 195 12.60 7.45 1.90
N ILE A 196 12.96 7.14 0.66
CA ILE A 196 12.49 5.95 -0.06
C ILE A 196 13.63 4.93 -0.12
N GLN A 197 13.47 3.81 0.61
CA GLN A 197 14.29 2.61 0.49
C GLN A 197 13.72 1.77 -0.66
N PHE A 198 14.38 1.80 -1.82
CA PHE A 198 14.00 1.05 -3.01
C PHE A 198 14.88 -0.19 -3.13
N GLU A 199 14.26 -1.36 -3.00
CA GLU A 199 14.94 -2.66 -3.04
C GLU A 199 14.55 -3.42 -4.32
N SER A 200 15.57 -3.91 -5.03
CA SER A 200 15.43 -4.64 -6.28
C SER A 200 15.70 -6.12 -6.06
N TYR A 201 14.80 -6.97 -6.54
CA TYR A 201 14.91 -8.42 -6.36
C TYR A 201 15.17 -9.10 -7.73
N PRO A 202 16.42 -9.54 -7.99
CA PRO A 202 16.81 -10.12 -9.27
C PRO A 202 15.95 -11.32 -9.67
N GLY A 203 15.33 -11.25 -10.87
CA GLY A 203 14.52 -12.33 -11.44
C GLY A 203 13.16 -12.57 -10.76
N MET A 204 12.85 -11.88 -9.65
CA MET A 204 11.55 -11.99 -9.00
C MET A 204 10.47 -11.43 -9.93
N GLN A 205 9.40 -12.20 -10.07
CA GLN A 205 8.23 -11.84 -10.88
C GLN A 205 7.23 -11.02 -10.07
N HIS A 206 5.97 -10.91 -10.56
CA HIS A 206 4.90 -10.19 -9.87
C HIS A 206 4.36 -10.98 -8.68
N THR A 207 5.16 -11.09 -7.63
CA THR A 207 4.89 -11.90 -6.43
C THR A 207 5.69 -11.37 -5.25
N LEU A 208 5.35 -11.84 -4.04
CA LEU A 208 6.15 -11.62 -2.84
C LEU A 208 7.28 -12.66 -2.77
N GLY A 209 8.53 -12.21 -2.74
CA GLY A 209 9.70 -13.05 -2.54
C GLY A 209 10.08 -13.22 -1.05
N ALA A 210 10.73 -14.35 -0.71
CA ALA A 210 11.17 -14.60 0.66
C ALA A 210 12.17 -13.54 1.16
N LYS A 211 13.09 -13.07 0.30
CA LYS A 211 14.03 -12.00 0.65
C LYS A 211 13.31 -10.66 0.85
N GLU A 212 12.35 -10.33 -0.02
CA GLU A 212 11.52 -9.13 0.12
C GLU A 212 10.74 -9.13 1.44
N GLN A 213 10.15 -10.26 1.82
CA GLN A 213 9.47 -10.39 3.12
C GLN A 213 10.43 -10.16 4.29
N GLN A 214 11.67 -10.67 4.22
CA GLN A 214 12.69 -10.44 5.25
C GLN A 214 13.08 -8.94 5.34
N ASP A 215 13.19 -8.27 4.20
CA ASP A 215 13.54 -6.85 4.15
C ASP A 215 12.40 -5.96 4.68
N VAL A 216 11.14 -6.31 4.36
CA VAL A 216 9.95 -5.69 4.97
C VAL A 216 9.97 -5.88 6.48
N GLU A 217 10.27 -7.10 6.97
CA GLU A 217 10.38 -7.36 8.42
C GLU A 217 11.46 -6.48 9.08
N ALA A 218 12.64 -6.41 8.46
CA ALA A 218 13.75 -5.60 8.97
C ALA A 218 13.41 -4.10 8.99
N TRP A 219 12.74 -3.61 7.95
CA TRP A 219 12.26 -2.24 7.88
C TRP A 219 11.19 -1.94 8.93
N LEU A 220 10.18 -2.81 9.07
CA LEU A 220 9.13 -2.66 10.08
C LEU A 220 9.67 -2.62 11.51
N LYS A 221 10.72 -3.38 11.84
CA LYS A 221 11.37 -3.33 13.16
C LYS A 221 11.94 -1.95 13.50
N LYS A 222 12.38 -1.20 12.49
CA LYS A 222 12.88 0.18 12.66
C LYS A 222 11.72 1.18 12.79
N ILE A 223 10.64 0.98 12.04
CA ILE A 223 9.53 1.93 11.94
C ILE A 223 8.52 1.75 13.10
N LEU A 224 8.26 0.51 13.48
CA LEU A 224 7.33 0.14 14.56
C LEU A 224 8.06 -0.65 15.67
N PRO A 225 9.02 -0.04 16.37
CA PRO A 225 9.67 -0.72 17.49
C PRO A 225 8.63 -1.08 18.56
N GLY A 226 8.83 -2.23 19.24
CA GLY A 226 8.06 -2.59 20.42
C GLY A 226 8.31 -1.58 21.57
N GLU A 227 7.34 -1.44 22.46
CA GLU A 227 7.59 -0.75 23.74
C GLU A 227 8.64 -1.58 24.53
N GLN A 228 9.67 -0.91 25.02
CA GLN A 228 10.67 -1.50 25.93
C GLN A 228 10.05 -1.74 27.30
#